data_6bc51678e5b7b8c0c932d4979e69aa8d
#
_entry.id   6bc51678e5b7b8c0c932d4979e69aa8d
#
_cell.length_a   1.000
_cell.length_b   1.000
_cell.length_c   1.000
_cell.angle_alpha   90.00
_cell.angle_beta   90.00
_cell.angle_gamma   90.00
#
_symmetry.space_group_name_H-M   'P 1'
#
loop_
_entity.id
_entity.type
_entity.pdbx_description
1 polymer ?
#
loop_
_entity_poly.entity_id
_entity_poly.type
_entity_poly.pdbx_seq_one_letter_code
_entity_poly.pdbx_strand_id
1 'polypeptide(L)'
;MMKTKLFTLVFAVLALGACKKEIKLDVKQIHLTDKTGQWDIKIDRPAFSTTDAETEKSCVKFNDEVNGLINGIHAAFIEQAKENIARLDSAGFKQVAPYELIIEDSVFLADQNYISVRVLSYEMLGGAHGMTNFYAINYDVKTQKFLTNKDILNLDKAADINALLKANLKDPDKCFTFEAPTVDNVTCINLTLHTVXXXXILGPYSCGHTIISIPKEKMKDMLVIK
;
A
#
# COMPACT_ATOMS: atom_id res chain seq x y z
N MET A 1 -63.92 46.41 26.11
CA MET A 1 -62.58 45.91 26.50
C MET A 1 -62.36 44.55 25.86
N MET A 2 -61.57 44.54 24.78
CA MET A 2 -61.26 43.31 23.98
C MET A 2 -59.92 42.76 24.51
N LYS A 3 -59.92 41.55 25.02
CA LYS A 3 -58.68 40.87 25.47
C LYS A 3 -58.06 40.10 24.30
N THR A 4 -56.96 40.60 23.79
CA THR A 4 -56.17 39.92 22.73
C THR A 4 -55.35 38.80 23.37
N LYS A 5 -55.58 37.55 22.98
CA LYS A 5 -54.75 36.41 23.40
C LYS A 5 -53.58 36.28 22.42
N LEU A 6 -52.36 36.54 22.90
CA LEU A 6 -51.12 36.31 22.12
C LEU A 6 -50.79 34.81 22.14
N PHE A 7 -50.81 34.20 20.96
CA PHE A 7 -50.44 32.79 20.78
C PHE A 7 -48.94 32.73 20.41
N THR A 8 -48.12 32.32 21.35
CA THR A 8 -46.67 32.14 21.10
C THR A 8 -46.45 30.77 20.49
N LEU A 9 -46.11 30.74 19.19
CA LEU A 9 -45.80 29.49 18.49
C LEU A 9 -44.32 29.17 18.76
N VAL A 10 -44.07 28.13 19.55
CA VAL A 10 -42.71 27.63 19.81
C VAL A 10 -42.33 26.70 18.68
N PHE A 11 -41.40 27.13 17.82
CA PHE A 11 -40.83 26.28 16.76
C PHE A 11 -39.73 25.45 17.40
N ALA A 12 -40.02 24.16 17.66
CA ALA A 12 -38.99 23.18 18.07
C ALA A 12 -38.22 22.74 16.81
N VAL A 13 -37.01 23.29 16.65
CA VAL A 13 -36.08 22.80 15.61
C VAL A 13 -35.50 21.49 16.08
N LEU A 14 -36.02 20.39 15.58
CA LEU A 14 -35.43 19.07 15.73
C LEU A 14 -34.14 19.03 14.89
N ALA A 15 -33.01 19.28 15.52
CA ALA A 15 -31.69 19.03 14.95
C ALA A 15 -31.55 17.50 14.84
N LEU A 16 -31.90 16.96 13.68
CA LEU A 16 -31.56 15.59 13.33
C LEU A 16 -30.06 15.51 13.11
N GLY A 17 -29.31 15.32 14.19
CA GLY A 17 -27.90 14.93 14.11
C GLY A 17 -27.82 13.56 13.46
N ALA A 18 -27.62 13.55 12.15
CA ALA A 18 -27.30 12.30 11.47
C ALA A 18 -25.93 11.82 11.96
N CYS A 19 -25.92 10.95 12.95
CA CYS A 19 -24.73 10.17 13.26
C CYS A 19 -24.37 9.39 11.98
N LYS A 20 -23.33 9.83 11.28
CA LYS A 20 -22.78 9.04 10.18
C LYS A 20 -22.31 7.72 10.79
N LYS A 21 -23.00 6.66 10.42
CA LYS A 21 -22.62 5.31 10.82
C LYS A 21 -21.21 5.05 10.27
N GLU A 22 -20.27 4.77 11.15
CA GLU A 22 -18.92 4.39 10.75
C GLU A 22 -18.98 3.05 10.02
N ILE A 23 -18.54 3.03 8.77
CA ILE A 23 -18.50 1.82 7.96
C ILE A 23 -17.18 1.11 8.25
N LYS A 24 -17.29 -0.11 8.74
CA LYS A 24 -16.15 -0.94 9.08
C LYS A 24 -15.82 -1.87 7.90
N LEU A 25 -14.55 -1.94 7.55
CA LEU A 25 -14.03 -2.92 6.60
C LEU A 25 -13.47 -4.11 7.38
N ASP A 26 -13.87 -5.29 6.96
CA ASP A 26 -13.29 -6.54 7.45
C ASP A 26 -12.14 -6.95 6.53
N VAL A 27 -11.04 -7.40 7.13
CA VAL A 27 -9.85 -7.84 6.38
C VAL A 27 -9.59 -9.30 6.74
N LYS A 28 -9.60 -10.16 5.73
CA LYS A 28 -9.29 -11.57 5.87
C LYS A 28 -7.97 -11.86 5.17
N GLN A 29 -7.07 -12.61 5.82
CA GLN A 29 -5.84 -13.08 5.19
C GLN A 29 -6.09 -14.38 4.41
N ILE A 30 -5.55 -14.45 3.20
CA ILE A 30 -5.58 -15.61 2.33
C ILE A 30 -4.15 -16.08 2.14
N HIS A 31 -3.91 -17.36 2.41
CA HIS A 31 -2.60 -17.99 2.30
C HIS A 31 -2.63 -19.06 1.21
N LEU A 32 -1.72 -18.96 0.25
CA LEU A 32 -1.61 -19.90 -0.86
C LEU A 32 -0.17 -20.42 -0.91
N THR A 33 -0.01 -21.70 -1.23
CA THR A 33 1.31 -22.31 -1.40
C THR A 33 1.30 -23.21 -2.63
N ASP A 34 2.42 -23.21 -3.37
CA ASP A 34 2.67 -24.18 -4.43
C ASP A 34 4.13 -24.63 -4.32
N LYS A 35 4.32 -25.89 -3.99
CA LYS A 35 5.66 -26.46 -3.76
C LYS A 35 5.89 -27.67 -4.65
N THR A 36 6.97 -27.60 -5.42
CA THR A 36 7.41 -28.68 -6.31
C THR A 36 8.91 -28.91 -6.11
N GLY A 37 9.51 -29.80 -6.90
CA GLY A 37 10.97 -29.91 -6.95
C GLY A 37 11.64 -28.73 -7.64
N GLN A 38 10.89 -27.94 -8.40
CA GLN A 38 11.40 -26.81 -9.18
C GLN A 38 11.23 -25.47 -8.48
N TRP A 39 10.16 -25.31 -7.68
CA TRP A 39 9.91 -24.05 -6.96
C TRP A 39 9.19 -24.25 -5.63
N ASP A 40 9.32 -23.24 -4.75
CA ASP A 40 8.60 -23.10 -3.48
C ASP A 40 7.95 -21.72 -3.48
N ILE A 41 6.63 -21.67 -3.61
CA ILE A 41 5.85 -20.42 -3.72
C ILE A 41 4.97 -20.27 -2.49
N LYS A 42 5.03 -19.08 -1.87
CA LYS A 42 4.18 -18.72 -0.73
C LYS A 42 3.59 -17.34 -1.02
N ILE A 43 2.29 -17.24 -0.94
CA ILE A 43 1.56 -16.00 -1.21
C ILE A 43 0.60 -15.72 -0.06
N ASP A 44 0.83 -14.60 0.62
CA ASP A 44 -0.10 -14.04 1.59
C ASP A 44 -0.70 -12.78 0.96
N ARG A 45 -2.04 -12.65 1.06
CA ARG A 45 -2.73 -11.48 0.53
C ARG A 45 -3.99 -11.15 1.32
N PRO A 46 -4.36 -9.86 1.42
CA PRO A 46 -5.58 -9.47 2.10
C PRO A 46 -6.79 -9.59 1.15
N ALA A 47 -7.94 -9.81 1.73
CA ALA A 47 -9.23 -9.69 1.05
C ALA A 47 -10.15 -8.83 1.93
N PHE A 48 -10.70 -7.77 1.35
CA PHE A 48 -11.53 -6.78 2.02
C PHE A 48 -12.99 -7.05 1.74
N SER A 49 -13.84 -6.83 2.74
CA SER A 49 -15.29 -6.92 2.62
C SER A 49 -15.99 -6.02 3.64
N THR A 50 -17.27 -5.74 3.43
CA THR A 50 -18.09 -4.99 4.37
C THR A 50 -19.56 -5.33 4.18
N THR A 51 -20.39 -5.02 5.16
CA THR A 51 -21.85 -5.17 5.06
C THR A 51 -22.52 -3.97 4.39
N ASP A 52 -21.79 -2.90 4.11
CA ASP A 52 -22.33 -1.73 3.41
C ASP A 52 -22.24 -1.95 1.91
N ALA A 53 -23.38 -1.98 1.22
CA ALA A 53 -23.48 -2.38 -0.20
C ALA A 53 -22.71 -1.47 -1.16
N GLU A 54 -22.60 -0.16 -0.87
CA GLU A 54 -21.85 0.75 -1.73
C GLU A 54 -20.34 0.61 -1.52
N THR A 55 -19.92 0.50 -0.27
CA THR A 55 -18.51 0.32 0.08
C THR A 55 -18.01 -1.07 -0.36
N GLU A 56 -18.90 -2.08 -0.38
CA GLU A 56 -18.55 -3.43 -0.87
C GLU A 56 -18.06 -3.39 -2.33
N LYS A 57 -18.63 -2.55 -3.17
CA LYS A 57 -18.15 -2.37 -4.55
C LYS A 57 -16.69 -1.90 -4.58
N SER A 58 -16.32 -1.03 -3.65
CA SER A 58 -14.94 -0.57 -3.50
C SER A 58 -14.03 -1.71 -3.02
N CYS A 59 -14.51 -2.53 -2.09
CA CYS A 59 -13.76 -3.71 -1.63
C CYS A 59 -13.51 -4.69 -2.78
N VAL A 60 -14.53 -5.00 -3.58
CA VAL A 60 -14.40 -5.89 -4.75
C VAL A 60 -13.36 -5.32 -5.73
N LYS A 61 -13.49 -4.05 -6.10
CA LYS A 61 -12.56 -3.41 -7.04
C LYS A 61 -11.12 -3.41 -6.51
N PHE A 62 -10.95 -3.15 -5.21
CA PHE A 62 -9.63 -3.18 -4.56
C PHE A 62 -9.05 -4.60 -4.57
N ASN A 63 -9.86 -5.60 -4.21
CA ASN A 63 -9.45 -7.01 -4.21
C ASN A 63 -9.02 -7.46 -5.62
N ASP A 64 -9.75 -7.03 -6.65
CA ASP A 64 -9.41 -7.36 -8.05
C ASP A 64 -8.05 -6.79 -8.44
N GLU A 65 -7.72 -5.58 -8.01
CA GLU A 65 -6.42 -4.95 -8.28
C GLU A 65 -5.29 -5.72 -7.57
N VAL A 66 -5.48 -6.05 -6.28
CA VAL A 66 -4.51 -6.84 -5.51
C VAL A 66 -4.30 -8.20 -6.18
N ASN A 67 -5.38 -8.87 -6.56
CA ASN A 67 -5.32 -10.18 -7.25
C ASN A 67 -4.60 -10.06 -8.59
N GLY A 68 -4.91 -9.03 -9.36
CA GLY A 68 -4.28 -8.77 -10.66
C GLY A 68 -2.77 -8.61 -10.54
N LEU A 69 -2.33 -7.80 -9.59
CA LEU A 69 -0.90 -7.59 -9.30
C LEU A 69 -0.23 -8.91 -8.92
N ILE A 70 -0.78 -9.63 -7.94
CA ILE A 70 -0.18 -10.86 -7.41
C ILE A 70 -0.14 -11.95 -8.49
N ASN A 71 -1.22 -12.10 -9.25
CA ASN A 71 -1.27 -13.07 -10.36
C ASN A 71 -0.24 -12.72 -11.44
N GLY A 72 -0.03 -11.44 -11.72
CA GLY A 72 0.99 -10.98 -12.66
C GLY A 72 2.41 -11.35 -12.19
N ILE A 73 2.73 -11.08 -10.93
CA ILE A 73 4.03 -11.43 -10.32
C ILE A 73 4.23 -12.95 -10.39
N HIS A 74 3.22 -13.72 -9.95
CA HIS A 74 3.27 -15.18 -9.94
C HIS A 74 3.51 -15.76 -11.35
N ALA A 75 2.76 -15.27 -12.34
CA ALA A 75 2.90 -15.74 -13.73
C ALA A 75 4.29 -15.43 -14.30
N ALA A 76 4.80 -14.22 -14.06
CA ALA A 76 6.13 -13.82 -14.51
C ALA A 76 7.23 -14.69 -13.86
N PHE A 77 7.11 -14.95 -12.55
CA PHE A 77 8.03 -15.82 -11.83
C PHE A 77 8.06 -17.24 -12.45
N ILE A 78 6.90 -17.83 -12.68
CA ILE A 78 6.80 -19.19 -13.25
C ILE A 78 7.43 -19.22 -14.66
N GLU A 79 7.18 -18.21 -15.47
CA GLU A 79 7.77 -18.12 -16.82
C GLU A 79 9.30 -18.07 -16.75
N GLN A 80 9.85 -17.16 -15.93
CA GLN A 80 11.29 -17.01 -15.75
C GLN A 80 11.94 -18.29 -15.15
N ALA A 81 11.26 -18.92 -14.18
CA ALA A 81 11.74 -20.16 -13.58
C ALA A 81 11.88 -21.25 -14.63
N LYS A 82 10.88 -21.45 -15.48
CA LYS A 82 10.90 -22.44 -16.56
C LYS A 82 12.01 -22.15 -17.58
N GLU A 83 12.18 -20.88 -17.96
CA GLU A 83 13.25 -20.47 -18.87
C GLU A 83 14.63 -20.76 -18.29
N ASN A 84 14.85 -20.46 -17.02
CA ASN A 84 16.12 -20.72 -16.34
C ASN A 84 16.42 -22.22 -16.26
N ILE A 85 15.42 -23.05 -15.96
CA ILE A 85 15.56 -24.51 -15.91
C ILE A 85 15.94 -25.04 -17.30
N ALA A 86 15.23 -24.62 -18.33
CA ALA A 86 15.51 -25.05 -19.72
C ALA A 86 16.94 -24.65 -20.15
N ARG A 87 17.39 -23.48 -19.72
CA ARG A 87 18.75 -22.99 -20.02
C ARG A 87 19.80 -23.84 -19.30
N LEU A 88 19.57 -24.19 -18.03
CA LEU A 88 20.45 -25.09 -17.27
C LEU A 88 20.53 -26.47 -17.93
N ASP A 89 19.39 -27.06 -18.27
CA ASP A 89 19.32 -28.37 -18.92
C ASP A 89 20.07 -28.37 -20.26
N SER A 90 19.91 -27.34 -21.08
CA SER A 90 20.58 -27.21 -22.37
C SER A 90 22.11 -27.08 -22.22
N ALA A 91 22.57 -26.55 -21.11
CA ALA A 91 23.99 -26.40 -20.78
C ALA A 91 24.56 -27.64 -20.04
N GLY A 92 23.74 -28.64 -19.81
CA GLY A 92 24.15 -29.87 -19.09
C GLY A 92 24.21 -29.72 -17.57
N PHE A 93 23.61 -28.71 -17.03
CA PHE A 93 23.55 -28.47 -15.58
C PHE A 93 22.17 -28.87 -15.01
N LYS A 94 22.13 -29.05 -13.70
CA LYS A 94 20.89 -29.34 -12.98
C LYS A 94 20.61 -28.14 -12.02
N GLN A 95 19.33 -27.89 -11.82
CA GLN A 95 18.90 -26.98 -10.79
C GLN A 95 19.36 -27.52 -9.41
N VAL A 96 20.00 -26.68 -8.60
CA VAL A 96 20.59 -27.08 -7.31
C VAL A 96 19.56 -27.05 -6.18
N ALA A 97 18.65 -26.07 -6.22
CA ALA A 97 17.62 -25.86 -5.20
C ALA A 97 16.36 -25.30 -5.88
N PRO A 98 15.18 -25.53 -5.31
CA PRO A 98 13.97 -24.91 -5.85
C PRO A 98 14.09 -23.38 -5.89
N TYR A 99 13.58 -22.77 -6.95
CA TYR A 99 13.43 -21.31 -7.00
C TYR A 99 12.36 -20.89 -5.99
N GLU A 100 12.46 -19.68 -5.46
CA GLU A 100 11.57 -19.24 -4.39
C GLU A 100 10.84 -17.95 -4.77
N LEU A 101 9.53 -17.95 -4.54
CA LEU A 101 8.69 -16.74 -4.59
C LEU A 101 7.97 -16.61 -3.25
N ILE A 102 8.17 -15.46 -2.60
CA ILE A 102 7.44 -15.11 -1.38
C ILE A 102 6.71 -13.79 -1.67
N ILE A 103 5.39 -13.79 -1.52
CA ILE A 103 4.59 -12.58 -1.59
C ILE A 103 3.95 -12.37 -0.21
N GLU A 104 4.17 -11.19 0.36
CA GLU A 104 3.61 -10.80 1.65
C GLU A 104 2.90 -9.47 1.53
N ASP A 105 1.86 -9.26 2.33
CA ASP A 105 1.18 -7.98 2.38
C ASP A 105 1.31 -7.31 3.74
N SER A 106 1.09 -6.01 3.74
CA SER A 106 0.90 -5.20 4.95
C SER A 106 -0.26 -4.25 4.72
N VAL A 107 -1.29 -4.35 5.55
CA VAL A 107 -2.42 -3.43 5.53
C VAL A 107 -2.10 -2.25 6.45
N PHE A 108 -1.95 -1.05 5.90
CA PHE A 108 -1.61 0.17 6.64
C PHE A 108 -2.86 0.94 7.06
N LEU A 109 -3.91 0.88 6.23
CA LEU A 109 -5.17 1.58 6.48
C LEU A 109 -6.29 0.82 5.78
N ALA A 110 -7.40 0.66 6.47
CA ALA A 110 -8.62 0.09 5.90
C ALA A 110 -9.82 0.72 6.60
N ASP A 111 -10.31 1.84 6.04
CA ASP A 111 -11.46 2.53 6.61
C ASP A 111 -12.42 2.98 5.49
N GLN A 112 -13.50 3.67 5.87
CA GLN A 112 -14.52 4.16 4.93
C GLN A 112 -14.02 5.25 3.97
N ASN A 113 -12.80 5.74 4.16
CA ASN A 113 -12.22 6.79 3.30
C ASN A 113 -11.13 6.23 2.40
N TYR A 114 -10.22 5.42 2.96
CA TYR A 114 -9.05 4.94 2.23
C TYR A 114 -8.71 3.49 2.57
N ILE A 115 -8.20 2.77 1.57
CA ILE A 115 -7.53 1.49 1.77
C ILE A 115 -6.08 1.70 1.29
N SER A 116 -5.11 1.29 2.12
CA SER A 116 -3.68 1.36 1.79
C SER A 116 -3.00 0.05 2.16
N VAL A 117 -2.48 -0.62 1.15
CA VAL A 117 -1.80 -1.91 1.28
C VAL A 117 -0.43 -1.81 0.61
N ARG A 118 0.56 -2.46 1.17
CA ARG A 118 1.82 -2.73 0.51
C ARG A 118 1.94 -4.22 0.26
N VAL A 119 2.30 -4.57 -0.97
CA VAL A 119 2.67 -5.94 -1.35
C VAL A 119 4.19 -5.96 -1.47
N LEU A 120 4.83 -6.94 -0.87
CA LEU A 120 6.24 -7.25 -1.03
C LEU A 120 6.32 -8.52 -1.85
N SER A 121 7.16 -8.56 -2.88
CA SER A 121 7.57 -9.81 -3.51
C SER A 121 9.07 -10.03 -3.32
N TYR A 122 9.44 -11.24 -2.94
CA TYR A 122 10.83 -11.70 -2.93
C TYR A 122 10.93 -12.86 -3.91
N GLU A 123 11.89 -12.77 -4.82
CA GLU A 123 12.09 -13.76 -5.90
C GLU A 123 13.54 -14.22 -5.89
N MET A 124 13.76 -15.54 -5.78
CA MET A 124 15.07 -16.17 -5.88
C MET A 124 15.07 -17.15 -7.06
N LEU A 125 15.62 -16.70 -8.17
CA LEU A 125 15.69 -17.46 -9.44
C LEU A 125 17.11 -17.95 -9.75
N GLY A 126 17.89 -18.17 -8.68
CA GLY A 126 19.31 -18.55 -8.76
C GLY A 126 20.21 -17.33 -8.60
N GLY A 127 21.49 -17.58 -8.39
CA GLY A 127 22.47 -16.52 -8.15
C GLY A 127 22.78 -16.33 -6.66
N ALA A 128 23.44 -15.21 -6.32
CA ALA A 128 23.95 -14.97 -4.98
C ALA A 128 22.89 -14.48 -3.98
N HIS A 129 21.84 -13.80 -4.46
CA HIS A 129 20.75 -13.27 -3.64
C HIS A 129 19.48 -13.12 -4.48
N GLY A 130 18.34 -13.05 -3.80
CA GLY A 130 17.07 -12.78 -4.44
C GLY A 130 16.83 -11.29 -4.66
N MET A 131 15.72 -10.97 -5.28
CA MET A 131 15.26 -9.61 -5.54
C MET A 131 13.99 -9.33 -4.75
N THR A 132 13.95 -8.19 -4.07
CA THR A 132 12.78 -7.73 -3.33
C THR A 132 12.18 -6.52 -4.03
N ASN A 133 10.87 -6.57 -4.28
CA ASN A 133 10.13 -5.46 -4.86
C ASN A 133 8.98 -5.06 -3.91
N PHE A 134 8.60 -3.79 -3.97
CA PHE A 134 7.52 -3.22 -3.15
C PHE A 134 6.51 -2.54 -4.05
N TYR A 135 5.24 -2.80 -3.80
CA TYR A 135 4.11 -2.23 -4.53
C TYR A 135 3.13 -1.64 -3.52
N ALA A 136 2.86 -0.34 -3.61
CA ALA A 136 1.84 0.29 -2.79
C ALA A 136 0.56 0.41 -3.60
N ILE A 137 -0.53 -0.05 -3.04
CA ILE A 137 -1.87 0.08 -3.61
C ILE A 137 -2.67 0.96 -2.64
N ASN A 138 -2.98 2.18 -3.07
CA ASN A 138 -3.76 3.13 -2.31
C ASN A 138 -5.07 3.42 -3.05
N TYR A 139 -6.16 3.48 -2.33
CA TYR A 139 -7.49 3.61 -2.93
C TYR A 139 -8.34 4.57 -2.10
N ASP A 140 -8.96 5.53 -2.76
CA ASP A 140 -9.96 6.41 -2.18
C ASP A 140 -11.34 5.73 -2.35
N VAL A 141 -11.91 5.29 -1.24
CA VAL A 141 -13.18 4.56 -1.20
C VAL A 141 -14.35 5.43 -1.70
N LYS A 142 -14.31 6.72 -1.36
CA LYS A 142 -15.39 7.65 -1.72
C LYS A 142 -15.43 7.99 -3.20
N THR A 143 -14.27 8.23 -3.80
CA THR A 143 -14.17 8.57 -5.23
C THR A 143 -13.98 7.32 -6.10
N GLN A 144 -13.78 6.16 -5.47
CA GLN A 144 -13.54 4.87 -6.13
C GLN A 144 -12.35 4.91 -7.08
N LYS A 145 -11.26 5.60 -6.64
CA LYS A 145 -10.08 5.84 -7.46
C LYS A 145 -8.81 5.27 -6.81
N PHE A 146 -7.99 4.58 -7.59
CA PHE A 146 -6.63 4.24 -7.17
C PHE A 146 -5.78 5.50 -7.20
N LEU A 147 -4.94 5.65 -6.18
CA LEU A 147 -4.13 6.85 -5.97
C LEU A 147 -2.66 6.56 -6.29
N THR A 148 -2.11 7.35 -7.17
CA THR A 148 -0.67 7.39 -7.44
C THR A 148 0.03 8.31 -6.43
N ASN A 149 1.38 8.33 -6.43
CA ASN A 149 2.13 9.25 -5.58
C ASN A 149 1.72 10.72 -5.83
N LYS A 150 1.39 11.09 -7.07
CA LYS A 150 0.94 12.45 -7.44
C LYS A 150 -0.47 12.79 -6.95
N ASP A 151 -1.31 11.78 -6.75
CA ASP A 151 -2.65 11.97 -6.17
C ASP A 151 -2.56 12.16 -4.65
N ILE A 152 -1.46 11.73 -4.03
CA ILE A 152 -1.23 11.81 -2.59
C ILE A 152 -0.42 13.06 -2.22
N LEU A 153 0.71 13.30 -2.93
CA LEU A 153 1.64 14.37 -2.63
C LEU A 153 1.44 15.57 -3.56
N ASN A 154 1.43 16.74 -2.98
CA ASN A 154 1.47 18.01 -3.75
C ASN A 154 2.91 18.28 -4.20
N LEU A 155 3.23 17.92 -5.44
CA LEU A 155 4.58 18.05 -5.97
C LEU A 155 5.05 19.50 -6.15
N ASP A 156 4.15 20.49 -6.11
CA ASP A 156 4.54 21.90 -6.05
C ASP A 156 5.29 22.24 -4.75
N LYS A 157 5.15 21.35 -3.75
CA LYS A 157 5.82 21.42 -2.45
C LYS A 157 7.01 20.46 -2.33
N ALA A 158 7.57 19.99 -3.46
CA ALA A 158 8.64 18.99 -3.45
C ALA A 158 9.82 19.38 -2.55
N ALA A 159 10.22 20.66 -2.56
CA ALA A 159 11.34 21.13 -1.72
C ALA A 159 11.05 20.96 -0.22
N ASP A 160 9.82 21.29 0.20
CA ASP A 160 9.41 21.17 1.62
C ASP A 160 9.30 19.68 2.00
N ILE A 161 8.76 18.85 1.11
CA ILE A 161 8.67 17.40 1.32
C ILE A 161 10.08 16.81 1.46
N ASN A 162 11.01 17.16 0.58
CA ASN A 162 12.40 16.70 0.63
C ASN A 162 13.08 17.09 1.95
N ALA A 163 12.83 18.30 2.45
CA ALA A 163 13.34 18.74 3.75
C ALA A 163 12.79 17.86 4.89
N LEU A 164 11.50 17.54 4.84
CA LEU A 164 10.88 16.64 5.84
C LEU A 164 11.43 15.20 5.72
N LEU A 165 11.61 14.69 4.52
CA LEU A 165 12.19 13.36 4.31
C LEU A 165 13.58 13.30 4.93
N LYS A 166 14.43 14.28 4.62
CA LYS A 166 15.78 14.35 5.17
C LYS A 166 15.78 14.46 6.69
N ALA A 167 14.91 15.29 7.26
CA ALA A 167 14.84 15.50 8.72
C ALA A 167 14.35 14.27 9.49
N ASN A 168 13.61 13.35 8.83
CA ASN A 168 13.05 12.16 9.45
C ASN A 168 13.74 10.86 9.02
N LEU A 169 14.76 10.93 8.17
CA LEU A 169 15.57 9.76 7.80
C LEU A 169 16.34 9.26 9.02
N LYS A 170 16.22 7.98 9.31
CA LYS A 170 17.01 7.29 10.33
C LYS A 170 18.05 6.42 9.65
N ASP A 171 19.30 6.67 9.88
CA ASP A 171 20.42 5.97 9.22
C ASP A 171 21.49 5.61 10.27
N PRO A 172 21.14 4.72 11.24
CA PRO A 172 22.10 4.38 12.31
C PRO A 172 23.35 3.69 11.78
N ASP A 173 23.26 2.97 10.68
CA ASP A 173 24.36 2.20 10.10
C ASP A 173 25.13 2.99 9.03
N LYS A 174 24.75 4.25 8.81
CA LYS A 174 25.34 5.15 7.79
C LYS A 174 25.30 4.55 6.38
N CYS A 175 24.23 3.85 6.06
CA CYS A 175 24.01 3.20 4.78
C CYS A 175 23.60 4.17 3.67
N PHE A 176 23.02 5.33 4.03
CA PHE A 176 22.40 6.26 3.07
C PHE A 176 23.18 7.58 2.98
N THR A 177 24.51 7.52 3.17
CA THR A 177 25.37 8.71 3.21
C THR A 177 25.54 9.40 1.86
N PHE A 178 25.29 8.67 0.76
CA PHE A 178 25.60 9.17 -0.59
C PHE A 178 24.40 9.82 -1.29
N GLU A 179 23.19 9.53 -0.82
CA GLU A 179 21.99 10.01 -1.49
C GLU A 179 20.95 10.49 -0.48
N ALA A 180 20.56 11.76 -0.61
CA ALA A 180 19.50 12.32 0.23
C ALA A 180 18.13 11.85 -0.26
N PRO A 181 17.18 11.56 0.64
CA PRO A 181 15.84 11.18 0.21
C PRO A 181 15.11 12.37 -0.44
N THR A 182 14.51 12.12 -1.60
CA THR A 182 13.71 13.10 -2.32
C THR A 182 12.40 12.45 -2.78
N VAL A 183 11.44 13.26 -3.20
CA VAL A 183 10.16 12.75 -3.76
C VAL A 183 10.39 11.86 -4.98
N ASP A 184 11.47 12.12 -5.73
CA ASP A 184 11.78 11.40 -6.97
C ASP A 184 12.26 9.97 -6.71
N ASN A 185 12.85 9.71 -5.54
CA ASN A 185 13.29 8.35 -5.19
C ASN A 185 12.37 7.64 -4.18
N VAL A 186 11.17 8.18 -3.94
CA VAL A 186 10.13 7.47 -3.19
C VAL A 186 9.50 6.41 -4.10
N THR A 187 9.77 5.16 -3.83
CA THR A 187 9.26 4.04 -4.62
C THR A 187 7.79 3.77 -4.35
N CYS A 188 7.38 3.82 -3.09
CA CYS A 188 5.98 3.65 -2.75
C CYS A 188 5.58 4.46 -1.50
N ILE A 189 4.32 4.85 -1.47
CA ILE A 189 3.72 5.59 -0.36
C ILE A 189 2.61 4.72 0.22
N ASN A 190 2.57 4.61 1.54
CA ASN A 190 1.45 4.02 2.25
C ASN A 190 0.85 5.04 3.22
N LEU A 191 -0.45 4.95 3.39
CA LEU A 191 -1.22 5.83 4.27
C LEU A 191 -1.59 5.05 5.54
N THR A 192 -1.39 5.69 6.69
CA THR A 192 -2.00 5.21 7.95
C THR A 192 -3.02 6.24 8.40
N LEU A 193 -3.65 6.01 9.51
CA LEU A 193 -4.59 7.01 10.07
C LEU A 193 -3.87 8.35 10.34
N HIS A 194 -2.64 8.30 10.87
CA HIS A 194 -1.94 9.49 11.35
C HIS A 194 -0.66 9.85 10.60
N THR A 195 -0.10 8.95 9.76
CA THR A 195 1.19 9.14 9.10
C THR A 195 1.13 8.81 7.62
N VAL A 196 2.15 9.29 6.91
CA VAL A 196 2.46 8.89 5.53
C VAL A 196 3.83 8.23 5.55
N UNK A 197 4.09 7.05 4.94
CA UNK A 197 5.23 6.31 4.94
C UNK A 197 5.85 6.33 3.64
N UNK A 198 6.89 6.57 3.18
CA UNK A 198 7.59 6.55 2.08
C UNK A 198 8.65 5.55 2.15
N UNK A 199 8.76 4.63 1.44
CA UNK A 199 9.73 3.74 1.29
C UNK A 199 10.67 4.22 0.33
N UNK A 200 11.67 4.25 0.40
CA UNK A 200 12.70 4.71 -0.33
C UNK A 200 13.69 3.68 -0.34
N ILE A 201 14.42 3.53 -1.53
CA ILE A 201 15.65 2.70 -1.64
C ILE A 201 16.78 3.67 -1.93
N LEU A 202 17.64 3.89 -0.98
CA LEU A 202 18.64 5.00 -1.00
C LEU A 202 20.10 4.52 -1.01
N GLY A 203 20.34 3.25 -1.04
CA GLY A 203 21.71 2.74 -0.93
C GLY A 203 21.91 1.44 -1.67
N PRO A 204 23.07 0.81 -1.48
CA PRO A 204 23.31 -0.49 -2.10
C PRO A 204 22.36 -1.57 -1.55
N TYR A 205 22.22 -2.65 -2.27
CA TYR A 205 21.32 -3.76 -1.94
C TYR A 205 21.48 -4.24 -0.49
N SER A 206 22.70 -4.29 0.00
CA SER A 206 23.00 -4.75 1.38
C SER A 206 22.39 -3.85 2.47
N CYS A 207 22.06 -2.61 2.13
CA CYS A 207 21.42 -1.66 3.05
C CYS A 207 19.90 -1.82 3.08
N GLY A 208 19.35 -2.54 2.12
CA GLY A 208 17.91 -2.77 2.02
C GLY A 208 17.14 -1.50 1.69
N HIS A 209 15.92 -1.45 2.18
CA HIS A 209 15.03 -0.31 2.00
C HIS A 209 14.85 0.44 3.32
N THR A 210 14.49 1.71 3.23
CA THR A 210 14.13 2.50 4.41
C THR A 210 12.69 3.00 4.29
N ILE A 211 12.03 3.14 5.42
CA ILE A 211 10.68 3.72 5.50
C ILE A 211 10.74 4.97 6.36
N ILE A 212 10.47 6.10 5.73
CA ILE A 212 10.39 7.37 6.42
C ILE A 212 8.93 7.63 6.75
N SER A 213 8.60 7.71 8.04
CA SER A 213 7.25 7.93 8.53
C SER A 213 7.10 9.38 9.00
N ILE A 214 6.19 10.11 8.36
CA ILE A 214 5.96 11.53 8.66
C ILE A 214 4.52 11.72 9.13
N PRO A 215 4.28 12.35 10.28
CA PRO A 215 2.91 12.66 10.71
C PRO A 215 2.18 13.55 9.69
N LYS A 216 0.94 13.21 9.37
CA LYS A 216 0.11 13.96 8.42
C LYS A 216 -0.03 15.42 8.82
N GLU A 217 -0.06 15.71 10.13
CA GLU A 217 -0.14 17.07 10.66
C GLU A 217 1.04 17.97 10.24
N LYS A 218 2.21 17.34 9.98
CA LYS A 218 3.40 18.05 9.48
C LYS A 218 3.39 18.25 7.97
N MET A 219 2.47 17.59 7.28
CA MET A 219 2.40 17.57 5.80
C MET A 219 1.13 18.24 5.26
N LYS A 220 0.43 19.05 6.05
CA LYS A 220 -0.93 19.58 5.73
C LYS A 220 -1.10 20.11 4.30
N ASP A 221 -0.23 21.03 3.88
CA ASP A 221 -0.29 21.65 2.55
C ASP A 221 0.53 20.88 1.49
N MET A 222 1.19 19.82 1.92
CA MET A 222 1.98 18.93 1.06
C MET A 222 1.19 17.70 0.64
N LEU A 223 -0.04 17.52 1.16
CA LEU A 223 -0.92 16.41 0.79
C LEU A 223 -2.07 16.92 -0.08
N VAL A 224 -2.37 16.18 -1.15
CA VAL A 224 -3.56 16.41 -2.00
C VAL A 224 -4.79 15.76 -1.36
N ILE A 225 -4.60 14.61 -0.72
CA ILE A 225 -5.65 13.87 0.01
C ILE A 225 -6.03 14.60 1.31
N LYS A 226 -7.29 14.37 1.77
CA LYS A 226 -7.82 15.01 2.99
C LYS A 226 -7.96 14.00 4.14
#